data_190ec15f359386e0ddda2c3e07c2a7a3
#
_entry.id   190ec15f359386e0ddda2c3e07c2a7a3
#
_cell.length_a   1.000
_cell.length_b   1.000
_cell.length_c   1.000
_cell.angle_alpha   90.00
_cell.angle_beta   90.00
_cell.angle_gamma   90.00
#
_symmetry.space_group_name_H-M   'P 1'
#
loop_
_entity.id
_entity.type
_entity.pdbx_description
1 polymer ?
#
loop_
_entity_poly.entity_id
_entity_poly.type
_entity_poly.pdbx_seq_one_letter_code
_entity_poly.pdbx_strand_id
1 'polypeptide(L)'
;MKKLMLICAPVSSRSGYGDHARDLVRAFLKLDKFDVKIFDVPWGETPRDALDKDLDKNILNCVLTQPKMDKQPDVYVDIRIPNEFQQWGKINIGITAGIETTAVSSNWIESCNKMDLVIVPSGHSKVGFIDSSYEKVQQLPNGQQQKVGELKLEKPIEILFEGVDESIYKPIDNSSLDLVDDIKEDFAFLHVGLWGQGKYGEDRKDISKLVKVFYESFANKKKQPALILKSNASTFSIIDREECLSKINNIKSKFPSDWNLPNVYLLHGSLSTEEMNKLYNHPKVKAFVSLTHGEGYGRPMQEATMVGLPVIASGWSGQMDFLSETDSMLLGGELVEVPKSQHWK
;
A
#
# COMPACT_ATOMS: atom_id res chain seq x y z
N MET A 1 28.25 -15.74 18.78
CA MET A 1 26.89 -16.14 18.32
C MET A 1 26.17 -14.88 17.86
N LYS A 2 25.44 -14.94 16.74
CA LYS A 2 24.58 -13.84 16.29
C LYS A 2 23.45 -13.63 17.30
N LYS A 3 22.99 -12.38 17.44
CA LYS A 3 21.78 -12.06 18.21
C LYS A 3 20.56 -12.64 17.50
N LEU A 4 19.62 -13.19 18.25
CA LEU A 4 18.38 -13.71 17.72
C LEU A 4 17.41 -12.57 17.40
N MET A 5 16.95 -12.52 16.15
CA MET A 5 15.90 -11.59 15.70
C MET A 5 14.65 -12.37 15.31
N LEU A 6 13.52 -12.04 15.90
CA LEU A 6 12.21 -12.53 15.48
C LEU A 6 11.47 -11.42 14.73
N ILE A 7 11.06 -11.70 13.52
CA ILE A 7 10.24 -10.80 12.69
C ILE A 7 8.82 -11.37 12.61
N CYS A 8 7.84 -10.62 13.10
CA CYS A 8 6.42 -10.92 12.92
C CYS A 8 5.90 -10.09 11.76
N ALA A 9 5.52 -10.73 10.66
CA ALA A 9 5.18 -10.02 9.44
C ALA A 9 4.38 -10.90 8.46
N PRO A 10 3.55 -10.34 7.58
CA PRO A 10 2.79 -11.09 6.58
C PRO A 10 3.62 -11.41 5.32
N VAL A 11 4.78 -12.08 5.49
CA VAL A 11 5.73 -12.29 4.38
C VAL A 11 5.17 -13.13 3.24
N SER A 12 4.21 -14.01 3.50
CA SER A 12 3.55 -14.82 2.46
C SER A 12 2.42 -14.10 1.74
N SER A 13 2.01 -12.88 2.19
CA SER A 13 0.82 -12.22 1.66
C SER A 13 1.12 -11.43 0.38
N ARG A 14 0.13 -11.41 -0.55
CA ARG A 14 0.15 -10.56 -1.74
C ARG A 14 -0.41 -9.18 -1.44
N SER A 15 0.31 -8.41 -0.63
CA SER A 15 -0.07 -7.08 -0.18
C SER A 15 1.14 -6.17 -0.08
N GLY A 16 0.93 -4.84 -0.05
CA GLY A 16 2.01 -3.88 0.16
C GLY A 16 2.78 -4.13 1.46
N TYR A 17 2.10 -4.54 2.55
CA TYR A 17 2.78 -4.98 3.78
C TYR A 17 3.62 -6.24 3.59
N GLY A 18 3.14 -7.20 2.78
CA GLY A 18 3.90 -8.39 2.44
C GLY A 18 5.15 -8.06 1.63
N ASP A 19 5.02 -7.18 0.63
CA ASP A 19 6.15 -6.72 -0.19
C ASP A 19 7.20 -6.02 0.66
N HIS A 20 6.79 -5.04 1.47
CA HIS A 20 7.67 -4.31 2.39
C HIS A 20 8.34 -5.25 3.39
N ALA A 21 7.60 -6.20 3.96
CA ALA A 21 8.14 -7.20 4.89
C ALA A 21 9.21 -8.07 4.22
N ARG A 22 8.97 -8.56 3.00
CA ARG A 22 9.96 -9.36 2.25
C ARG A 22 11.23 -8.56 1.97
N ASP A 23 11.11 -7.31 1.58
CA ASP A 23 12.28 -6.45 1.31
C ASP A 23 13.11 -6.21 2.57
N LEU A 24 12.46 -5.94 3.71
CA LEU A 24 13.14 -5.79 4.99
C LEU A 24 13.82 -7.10 5.43
N VAL A 25 13.15 -8.24 5.28
CA VAL A 25 13.75 -9.55 5.59
C VAL A 25 14.97 -9.80 4.73
N ARG A 26 14.90 -9.57 3.41
CA ARG A 26 16.05 -9.69 2.49
C ARG A 26 17.21 -8.80 2.93
N ALA A 27 16.91 -7.55 3.34
CA ALA A 27 17.91 -6.62 3.84
C ALA A 27 18.58 -7.14 5.13
N PHE A 28 17.80 -7.63 6.11
CA PHE A 28 18.35 -8.21 7.33
C PHE A 28 19.18 -9.46 7.07
N LEU A 29 18.77 -10.33 6.17
CA LEU A 29 19.54 -11.50 5.76
C LEU A 29 20.86 -11.10 5.08
N LYS A 30 20.83 -10.09 4.20
CA LYS A 30 22.04 -9.57 3.53
C LYS A 30 23.02 -8.92 4.51
N LEU A 31 22.53 -8.28 5.57
CA LEU A 31 23.39 -7.72 6.63
C LEU A 31 24.15 -8.80 7.43
N ASP A 32 23.64 -10.00 7.47
CA ASP A 32 24.23 -11.17 8.14
C ASP A 32 24.64 -10.98 9.61
N LYS A 33 24.00 -10.04 10.32
CA LYS A 33 24.30 -9.72 11.73
C LYS A 33 23.44 -10.46 12.74
N PHE A 34 22.30 -11.03 12.30
CA PHE A 34 21.30 -11.66 13.13
C PHE A 34 21.05 -13.11 12.72
N ASP A 35 20.65 -13.93 13.69
CA ASP A 35 19.94 -15.18 13.42
C ASP A 35 18.46 -14.85 13.29
N VAL A 36 17.99 -14.77 12.03
CA VAL A 36 16.63 -14.30 11.70
C VAL A 36 15.66 -15.47 11.75
N LYS A 37 14.56 -15.28 12.47
CA LYS A 37 13.37 -16.14 12.46
C LYS A 37 12.16 -15.29 12.09
N ILE A 38 11.19 -15.89 11.41
CA ILE A 38 10.00 -15.22 10.93
C ILE A 38 8.76 -15.92 11.48
N PHE A 39 7.89 -15.14 12.10
CA PHE A 39 6.53 -15.56 12.42
C PHE A 39 5.60 -14.96 11.35
N ASP A 40 5.25 -15.80 10.37
CA ASP A 40 4.42 -15.39 9.23
C ASP A 40 2.95 -15.32 9.65
N VAL A 41 2.35 -14.14 9.51
CA VAL A 41 0.97 -13.86 9.89
C VAL A 41 0.10 -13.57 8.67
N PRO A 42 -1.23 -13.79 8.74
CA PRO A 42 -2.14 -13.41 7.67
C PRO A 42 -2.25 -11.89 7.56
N TRP A 43 -2.67 -11.42 6.39
CA TRP A 43 -3.03 -10.02 6.14
C TRP A 43 -4.44 -9.97 5.54
N GLY A 44 -5.44 -9.82 6.40
CA GLY A 44 -6.85 -9.88 6.01
C GLY A 44 -7.16 -11.12 5.14
N GLU A 45 -7.90 -10.91 4.07
CA GLU A 45 -8.31 -11.94 3.11
C GLU A 45 -7.32 -12.11 1.93
N THR A 46 -6.16 -11.44 1.97
CA THR A 46 -5.21 -11.52 0.86
C THR A 46 -4.61 -12.91 0.72
N PRO A 47 -4.37 -13.41 -0.52
CA PRO A 47 -3.71 -14.69 -0.75
C PRO A 47 -2.33 -14.76 -0.09
N ARG A 48 -1.97 -15.95 0.40
CA ARG A 48 -0.71 -16.23 1.10
C ARG A 48 0.23 -17.12 0.28
N ASP A 49 0.36 -16.80 -0.99
CA ASP A 49 1.14 -17.55 -1.99
C ASP A 49 2.18 -16.66 -2.70
N ALA A 50 2.62 -15.58 -2.02
CA ALA A 50 3.55 -14.64 -2.60
C ALA A 50 5.01 -15.12 -2.62
N LEU A 51 5.37 -16.11 -1.78
CA LEU A 51 6.73 -16.64 -1.73
C LEU A 51 6.94 -17.74 -2.77
N ASP A 52 7.94 -17.55 -3.61
CA ASP A 52 8.41 -18.58 -4.54
C ASP A 52 9.36 -19.56 -3.85
N LYS A 53 9.20 -20.87 -4.13
CA LYS A 53 9.97 -21.93 -3.44
C LYS A 53 11.47 -21.90 -3.76
N ASP A 54 11.84 -21.42 -4.92
CA ASP A 54 13.23 -21.37 -5.38
C ASP A 54 13.85 -20.00 -5.14
N LEU A 55 13.16 -18.93 -5.53
CA LEU A 55 13.64 -17.54 -5.41
C LEU A 55 13.68 -17.06 -3.95
N ASP A 56 12.68 -17.42 -3.15
CA ASP A 56 12.55 -16.99 -1.75
C ASP A 56 13.01 -18.03 -0.72
N LYS A 57 13.81 -19.01 -1.15
CA LYS A 57 14.31 -20.08 -0.26
C LYS A 57 14.96 -19.55 1.01
N ASN A 58 15.67 -18.44 0.94
CA ASN A 58 16.31 -17.83 2.10
C ASN A 58 15.29 -17.30 3.11
N ILE A 59 14.17 -16.73 2.66
CA ILE A 59 13.06 -16.30 3.52
C ILE A 59 12.37 -17.53 4.10
N LEU A 60 12.01 -18.50 3.25
CA LEU A 60 11.32 -19.73 3.65
C LEU A 60 12.08 -20.52 4.74
N ASN A 61 13.40 -20.57 4.67
CA ASN A 61 14.25 -21.21 5.68
C ASN A 61 14.20 -20.52 7.05
N CYS A 62 13.77 -19.26 7.12
CA CYS A 62 13.64 -18.50 8.35
C CYS A 62 12.23 -18.59 8.95
N VAL A 63 11.23 -19.01 8.18
CA VAL A 63 9.83 -19.11 8.65
C VAL A 63 9.70 -20.22 9.68
N LEU A 64 9.13 -19.86 10.83
CA LEU A 64 8.88 -20.82 11.90
C LEU A 64 7.78 -21.82 11.48
N THR A 65 8.04 -23.10 11.63
CA THR A 65 7.05 -24.16 11.39
C THR A 65 6.03 -24.28 12.52
N GLN A 66 6.37 -23.76 13.70
CA GLN A 66 5.49 -23.69 14.86
C GLN A 66 5.65 -22.32 15.54
N PRO A 67 4.58 -21.74 16.12
CA PRO A 67 4.62 -20.44 16.78
C PRO A 67 5.25 -20.54 18.18
N LYS A 68 6.43 -21.13 18.27
CA LYS A 68 7.15 -21.35 19.52
C LYS A 68 8.63 -21.04 19.36
N MET A 69 9.17 -20.34 20.34
CA MET A 69 10.59 -20.02 20.46
C MET A 69 11.14 -20.62 21.75
N ASP A 70 12.36 -21.18 21.70
CA ASP A 70 13.01 -21.77 22.88
C ASP A 70 13.57 -20.70 23.83
N LYS A 71 13.80 -19.50 23.34
CA LYS A 71 14.31 -18.36 24.12
C LYS A 71 13.70 -17.06 23.64
N GLN A 72 13.67 -16.06 24.51
CA GLN A 72 13.25 -14.71 24.17
C GLN A 72 14.19 -14.11 23.10
N PRO A 73 13.66 -13.53 22.02
CA PRO A 73 14.45 -12.84 21.01
C PRO A 73 15.24 -11.66 21.60
N ASP A 74 16.46 -11.43 21.13
CA ASP A 74 17.22 -10.24 21.49
C ASP A 74 16.60 -9.00 20.84
N VAL A 75 16.08 -9.15 19.60
CA VAL A 75 15.33 -8.12 18.87
C VAL A 75 14.04 -8.73 18.33
N TYR A 76 12.95 -8.06 18.56
CA TYR A 76 11.65 -8.36 17.97
C TYR A 76 11.24 -7.22 17.03
N VAL A 77 10.88 -7.55 15.81
CA VAL A 77 10.42 -6.61 14.79
C VAL A 77 8.99 -7.00 14.40
N ASP A 78 8.06 -6.09 14.61
CA ASP A 78 6.62 -6.29 14.29
C ASP A 78 6.26 -5.40 13.09
N ILE A 79 5.96 -6.02 11.94
CA ILE A 79 5.65 -5.32 10.68
C ILE A 79 4.16 -5.50 10.40
N ARG A 80 3.34 -4.72 11.10
CA ARG A 80 1.87 -4.76 11.01
C ARG A 80 1.26 -3.38 11.31
N ILE A 81 -0.08 -3.32 11.37
CA ILE A 81 -0.76 -2.14 11.92
C ILE A 81 -0.53 -2.04 13.43
N PRO A 82 -0.36 -0.84 14.00
CA PRO A 82 0.11 -0.67 15.38
C PRO A 82 -0.73 -1.35 16.45
N ASN A 83 -2.06 -1.43 16.29
CA ASN A 83 -2.93 -2.11 17.28
C ASN A 83 -2.64 -3.62 17.42
N GLU A 84 -1.86 -4.21 16.51
CA GLU A 84 -1.42 -5.60 16.58
C GLU A 84 -0.03 -5.79 17.18
N PHE A 85 0.71 -4.69 17.47
CA PHE A 85 2.07 -4.75 17.99
C PHE A 85 2.17 -5.49 19.32
N GLN A 86 3.20 -6.34 19.43
CA GLN A 86 3.50 -7.15 20.61
C GLN A 86 4.90 -6.83 21.16
N GLN A 87 5.15 -7.19 22.41
CA GLN A 87 6.44 -7.03 23.08
C GLN A 87 7.03 -8.42 23.42
N TRP A 88 7.62 -9.08 22.44
CA TRP A 88 8.18 -10.42 22.62
C TRP A 88 9.70 -10.44 22.76
N GLY A 89 10.37 -9.35 22.37
CA GLY A 89 11.83 -9.25 22.43
C GLY A 89 12.34 -8.53 23.67
N LYS A 90 13.67 -8.52 23.80
CA LYS A 90 14.35 -7.63 24.75
C LYS A 90 14.34 -6.17 24.23
N ILE A 91 14.41 -6.00 22.91
CA ILE A 91 14.20 -4.77 22.16
C ILE A 91 13.07 -5.01 21.18
N ASN A 92 12.08 -4.10 21.15
CA ASN A 92 10.86 -4.25 20.36
C ASN A 92 10.74 -3.07 19.38
N ILE A 93 10.71 -3.36 18.09
CA ILE A 93 10.62 -2.38 17.00
C ILE A 93 9.31 -2.59 16.27
N GLY A 94 8.46 -1.57 16.23
CA GLY A 94 7.23 -1.58 15.43
C GLY A 94 7.47 -0.90 14.09
N ILE A 95 7.14 -1.57 12.99
CA ILE A 95 7.19 -1.01 11.64
C ILE A 95 5.79 -1.04 11.07
N THR A 96 5.28 0.11 10.65
CA THR A 96 3.96 0.22 10.03
C THR A 96 4.05 0.99 8.72
N ALA A 97 3.16 0.69 7.76
CA ALA A 97 3.07 1.44 6.50
C ALA A 97 2.54 2.87 6.70
N GLY A 98 2.30 3.27 7.94
CA GLY A 98 1.83 4.60 8.27
C GLY A 98 0.34 4.77 8.02
N ILE A 99 -0.05 6.00 7.77
CA ILE A 99 -1.43 6.40 7.63
C ILE A 99 -1.62 7.27 6.39
N GLU A 100 -2.81 7.23 5.84
CA GLU A 100 -3.21 8.01 4.68
C GLU A 100 -3.97 9.30 5.04
N THR A 101 -4.27 9.51 6.33
CA THR A 101 -5.00 10.67 6.87
C THR A 101 -4.09 11.57 7.70
N THR A 102 -4.63 12.63 8.30
CA THR A 102 -3.87 13.59 9.11
C THR A 102 -3.62 13.14 10.55
N ALA A 103 -4.35 12.12 11.02
CA ALA A 103 -4.26 11.64 12.39
C ALA A 103 -4.39 10.13 12.46
N VAL A 104 -3.73 9.51 13.45
CA VAL A 104 -3.82 8.09 13.76
C VAL A 104 -4.78 7.87 14.95
N SER A 105 -5.36 6.68 15.09
CA SER A 105 -6.24 6.39 16.21
C SER A 105 -5.51 6.33 17.57
N SER A 106 -6.24 6.57 18.65
CA SER A 106 -5.68 6.48 20.02
C SER A 106 -5.07 5.10 20.31
N ASN A 107 -5.70 4.02 19.85
CA ASN A 107 -5.20 2.66 20.04
C ASN A 107 -3.84 2.43 19.35
N TRP A 108 -3.58 3.13 18.23
CA TRP A 108 -2.29 3.06 17.56
C TRP A 108 -1.20 3.75 18.39
N ILE A 109 -1.50 4.93 18.96
CA ILE A 109 -0.57 5.64 19.85
C ILE A 109 -0.25 4.79 21.10
N GLU A 110 -1.27 4.20 21.74
CA GLU A 110 -1.06 3.31 22.88
C GLU A 110 -0.17 2.13 22.56
N SER A 111 -0.34 1.53 21.39
CA SER A 111 0.44 0.38 20.96
C SER A 111 1.86 0.76 20.54
N CYS A 112 2.04 1.90 19.87
CA CYS A 112 3.37 2.44 19.57
C CYS A 112 4.14 2.77 20.86
N ASN A 113 3.48 3.26 21.91
CA ASN A 113 4.12 3.55 23.19
C ASN A 113 4.61 2.29 23.96
N LYS A 114 4.23 1.11 23.51
CA LYS A 114 4.80 -0.16 24.02
C LYS A 114 6.13 -0.53 23.36
N MET A 115 6.42 0.02 22.19
CA MET A 115 7.64 -0.31 21.43
C MET A 115 8.81 0.55 21.90
N ASP A 116 10.04 0.08 21.67
CA ASP A 116 11.26 0.85 21.95
C ASP A 116 11.58 1.83 20.81
N LEU A 117 11.15 1.50 19.59
CA LEU A 117 11.27 2.30 18.38
C LEU A 117 10.08 2.04 17.46
N VAL A 118 9.54 3.09 16.86
CA VAL A 118 8.56 3.00 15.77
C VAL A 118 9.20 3.45 14.46
N ILE A 119 8.95 2.73 13.39
CA ILE A 119 9.43 3.06 12.04
C ILE A 119 8.22 3.22 11.12
N VAL A 120 8.24 4.28 10.31
CA VAL A 120 7.21 4.62 9.33
C VAL A 120 7.84 4.92 7.97
N PRO A 121 7.11 4.75 6.85
CA PRO A 121 7.69 4.84 5.52
C PRO A 121 7.81 6.28 4.98
N SER A 122 7.25 7.28 5.64
CA SER A 122 7.19 8.64 5.08
C SER A 122 7.18 9.75 6.14
N GLY A 123 7.54 10.96 5.71
CA GLY A 123 7.42 12.17 6.51
C GLY A 123 5.97 12.45 6.89
N HIS A 124 5.04 12.26 5.95
CA HIS A 124 3.61 12.37 6.21
C HIS A 124 3.15 11.47 7.37
N SER A 125 3.50 10.19 7.31
CA SER A 125 3.18 9.24 8.37
C SER A 125 3.78 9.65 9.71
N LYS A 126 5.07 10.06 9.73
CA LYS A 126 5.73 10.53 10.96
C LYS A 126 5.00 11.70 11.60
N VAL A 127 4.61 12.70 10.81
CA VAL A 127 3.83 13.86 11.27
C VAL A 127 2.47 13.42 11.83
N GLY A 128 1.75 12.55 11.12
CA GLY A 128 0.46 12.02 11.57
C GLY A 128 0.52 11.35 12.95
N PHE A 129 1.60 10.63 13.27
CA PHE A 129 1.81 10.03 14.60
C PHE A 129 2.20 11.06 15.66
N ILE A 130 3.04 12.04 15.33
CA ILE A 130 3.53 13.06 16.30
C ILE A 130 2.42 14.04 16.66
N ASP A 131 1.62 14.45 15.69
CA ASP A 131 0.58 15.48 15.88
C ASP A 131 -0.72 14.90 16.46
N SER A 132 -0.87 13.55 16.48
CA SER A 132 -2.04 12.93 17.10
C SER A 132 -1.96 12.97 18.61
N SER A 133 -2.95 13.59 19.24
CA SER A 133 -3.10 13.59 20.69
C SER A 133 -4.56 13.41 21.11
N TYR A 134 -4.76 12.78 22.27
CA TYR A 134 -6.08 12.43 22.80
C TYR A 134 -6.16 12.70 24.29
N GLU A 135 -7.30 13.16 24.76
CA GLU A 135 -7.53 13.30 26.20
C GLU A 135 -7.73 11.93 26.85
N LYS A 136 -6.94 11.65 27.89
CA LYS A 136 -7.19 10.53 28.78
C LYS A 136 -8.28 10.94 29.77
N VAL A 137 -9.42 10.25 29.75
CA VAL A 137 -10.52 10.50 30.68
C VAL A 137 -10.74 9.31 31.59
N GLN A 138 -10.97 9.58 32.87
CA GLN A 138 -11.38 8.59 33.86
C GLN A 138 -12.85 8.79 34.19
N GLN A 139 -13.64 7.71 34.20
CA GLN A 139 -15.03 7.74 34.64
C GLN A 139 -15.07 7.69 36.15
N LEU A 140 -15.65 8.69 36.76
CA LEU A 140 -15.86 8.77 38.21
C LEU A 140 -17.08 7.93 38.65
N PRO A 141 -17.17 7.52 39.95
CA PRO A 141 -18.30 6.75 40.46
C PRO A 141 -19.67 7.42 40.26
N ASN A 142 -19.71 8.74 40.15
CA ASN A 142 -20.93 9.53 39.88
C ASN A 142 -21.27 9.63 38.38
N GLY A 143 -20.58 8.91 37.50
CA GLY A 143 -20.81 8.93 36.06
C GLY A 143 -20.18 10.11 35.30
N GLN A 144 -19.55 11.05 36.00
CA GLN A 144 -18.83 12.16 35.36
C GLN A 144 -17.47 11.69 34.79
N GLN A 145 -17.04 12.32 33.71
CA GLN A 145 -15.70 12.13 33.15
C GLN A 145 -14.76 13.22 33.65
N GLN A 146 -13.59 12.79 34.11
CA GLN A 146 -12.51 13.71 34.51
C GLN A 146 -11.31 13.50 33.63
N LYS A 147 -10.77 14.58 33.05
CA LYS A 147 -9.49 14.54 32.33
C LYS A 147 -8.37 14.22 33.30
N VAL A 148 -7.63 13.15 33.05
CA VAL A 148 -6.51 12.68 33.89
C VAL A 148 -5.15 12.79 33.21
N GLY A 149 -5.12 13.19 31.93
CA GLY A 149 -3.89 13.35 31.19
C GLY A 149 -4.11 13.48 29.69
N GLU A 150 -3.02 13.36 28.96
CA GLU A 150 -2.99 13.36 27.52
C GLU A 150 -2.33 12.06 27.02
N LEU A 151 -2.84 11.50 25.91
CA LEU A 151 -2.24 10.39 25.20
C LEU A 151 -1.61 10.93 23.91
N LYS A 152 -0.30 10.81 23.82
CA LYS A 152 0.49 11.14 22.62
C LYS A 152 1.62 10.14 22.44
N LEU A 153 2.30 10.19 21.32
CA LEU A 153 3.46 9.34 21.08
C LEU A 153 4.62 9.81 21.97
N GLU A 154 5.12 8.90 22.82
CA GLU A 154 6.22 9.13 23.76
C GLU A 154 7.51 8.41 23.33
N LYS A 155 7.45 7.57 22.32
CA LYS A 155 8.56 6.75 21.84
C LYS A 155 9.22 7.37 20.60
N PRO A 156 10.52 7.08 20.38
CA PRO A 156 11.18 7.49 19.17
C PRO A 156 10.44 6.96 17.92
N ILE A 157 10.30 7.83 16.92
CA ILE A 157 9.74 7.47 15.62
C ILE A 157 10.70 7.95 14.52
N GLU A 158 11.05 7.02 13.63
CA GLU A 158 11.98 7.26 12.54
C GLU A 158 11.38 6.94 11.18
N ILE A 159 11.87 7.59 10.14
CA ILE A 159 11.49 7.33 8.76
C ILE A 159 12.46 6.32 8.16
N LEU A 160 11.90 5.27 7.57
CA LEU A 160 12.60 4.36 6.68
C LEU A 160 11.74 4.18 5.42
N PHE A 161 12.14 4.83 4.34
CA PHE A 161 11.45 4.73 3.06
C PHE A 161 11.36 3.28 2.60
N GLU A 162 10.27 2.94 1.89
CA GLU A 162 10.18 1.63 1.28
C GLU A 162 11.20 1.52 0.14
N GLY A 163 11.93 0.42 0.12
CA GLY A 163 12.91 0.13 -0.91
C GLY A 163 12.25 -0.40 -2.19
N VAL A 164 12.95 -0.23 -3.31
CA VAL A 164 12.65 -0.85 -4.60
C VAL A 164 13.85 -1.64 -5.06
N ASP A 165 13.63 -2.82 -5.61
CA ASP A 165 14.71 -3.63 -6.20
C ASP A 165 15.06 -3.09 -7.60
N GLU A 166 16.14 -2.31 -7.67
CA GLU A 166 16.65 -1.71 -8.91
C GLU A 166 17.11 -2.75 -9.94
N SER A 167 17.36 -3.98 -9.53
CA SER A 167 17.68 -5.05 -10.46
C SER A 167 16.48 -5.50 -11.28
N ILE A 168 15.27 -5.30 -10.74
CA ILE A 168 14.01 -5.65 -11.36
C ILE A 168 13.34 -4.41 -11.96
N TYR A 169 13.05 -3.39 -11.13
CA TYR A 169 12.38 -2.15 -11.57
C TYR A 169 13.38 -1.20 -12.22
N LYS A 170 13.44 -1.25 -13.53
CA LYS A 170 14.32 -0.44 -14.37
C LYS A 170 13.73 -0.26 -15.75
N PRO A 171 14.16 0.76 -16.51
CA PRO A 171 13.79 0.88 -17.91
C PRO A 171 14.24 -0.36 -18.70
N ILE A 172 13.35 -0.88 -19.54
CA ILE A 172 13.61 -1.96 -20.49
C ILE A 172 13.04 -1.59 -21.85
N ASP A 173 13.83 -1.82 -22.91
CA ASP A 173 13.38 -1.59 -24.29
C ASP A 173 12.47 -2.73 -24.75
N ASN A 174 11.50 -2.39 -25.62
CA ASN A 174 10.62 -3.36 -26.29
C ASN A 174 9.92 -4.33 -25.33
N SER A 175 9.43 -3.80 -24.20
CA SER A 175 8.65 -4.59 -23.26
C SER A 175 7.39 -5.12 -23.92
N SER A 176 7.10 -6.40 -23.74
CA SER A 176 5.90 -7.09 -24.21
C SER A 176 5.24 -7.80 -23.04
N LEU A 177 3.92 -7.70 -22.99
CA LEU A 177 3.07 -8.39 -22.05
C LEU A 177 1.76 -8.71 -22.76
N ASP A 178 1.49 -9.99 -23.05
CA ASP A 178 0.38 -10.45 -23.87
C ASP A 178 -0.97 -9.82 -23.47
N LEU A 179 -1.17 -9.62 -22.15
CA LEU A 179 -2.38 -9.00 -21.62
C LEU A 179 -2.59 -7.54 -22.08
N VAL A 180 -1.53 -6.86 -22.52
CA VAL A 180 -1.55 -5.46 -22.97
C VAL A 180 -1.30 -5.33 -24.47
N ASP A 181 -0.63 -6.30 -25.07
CA ASP A 181 -0.32 -6.30 -26.51
C ASP A 181 -1.59 -6.22 -27.36
N ASP A 182 -2.67 -6.86 -26.93
CA ASP A 182 -3.97 -6.90 -27.64
C ASP A 182 -4.84 -5.63 -27.44
N ILE A 183 -4.43 -4.68 -26.60
CA ILE A 183 -5.15 -3.41 -26.44
C ILE A 183 -5.05 -2.61 -27.73
N LYS A 184 -6.19 -2.09 -28.23
CA LYS A 184 -6.28 -1.42 -29.53
C LYS A 184 -5.60 -0.07 -29.58
N GLU A 185 -5.54 0.62 -28.44
CA GLU A 185 -5.01 1.97 -28.31
C GLU A 185 -3.47 1.96 -28.21
N ASP A 186 -2.84 2.95 -28.86
CA ASP A 186 -1.38 3.17 -28.77
C ASP A 186 -0.98 4.01 -27.53
N PHE A 187 -1.96 4.56 -26.83
CA PHE A 187 -1.77 5.35 -25.63
C PHE A 187 -2.69 4.83 -24.53
N ALA A 188 -2.11 4.39 -23.41
CA ALA A 188 -2.85 3.99 -22.24
C ALA A 188 -2.32 4.71 -20.98
N PHE A 189 -3.25 5.13 -20.13
CA PHE A 189 -2.97 5.43 -18.73
C PHE A 189 -3.00 4.14 -17.93
N LEU A 190 -2.13 4.00 -16.94
CA LEU A 190 -2.07 2.86 -16.02
C LEU A 190 -2.43 3.30 -14.61
N HIS A 191 -3.31 2.57 -13.96
CA HIS A 191 -3.52 2.63 -12.51
C HIS A 191 -3.21 1.26 -11.88
N VAL A 192 -2.49 1.26 -10.76
CA VAL A 192 -2.21 0.05 -9.97
C VAL A 192 -2.67 0.28 -8.54
N GLY A 193 -3.58 -0.55 -8.06
CA GLY A 193 -4.06 -0.44 -6.69
C GLY A 193 -5.27 -1.29 -6.37
N LEU A 194 -5.48 -1.53 -5.08
CA LEU A 194 -6.65 -2.24 -4.58
C LEU A 194 -7.90 -1.34 -4.72
N TRP A 195 -8.95 -1.87 -5.33
CA TRP A 195 -10.25 -1.20 -5.37
C TRP A 195 -11.05 -1.52 -4.10
N GLY A 196 -10.81 -0.75 -3.07
CA GLY A 196 -11.41 -0.94 -1.77
C GLY A 196 -12.96 -0.93 -1.77
N GLN A 197 -13.52 -1.30 -0.63
CA GLN A 197 -14.96 -1.19 -0.39
C GLN A 197 -15.35 0.27 -0.19
N GLY A 198 -16.61 0.57 -0.44
CA GLY A 198 -17.19 1.90 -0.31
C GLY A 198 -18.07 2.25 -1.50
N LYS A 199 -18.85 3.31 -1.35
CA LYS A 199 -19.63 3.90 -2.44
C LYS A 199 -18.70 4.70 -3.36
N TYR A 200 -19.28 5.26 -4.41
CA TYR A 200 -18.57 6.14 -5.32
C TYR A 200 -17.86 7.30 -4.58
N GLY A 201 -16.54 7.39 -4.76
CA GLY A 201 -15.72 8.43 -4.13
C GLY A 201 -15.39 8.19 -2.65
N GLU A 202 -15.74 7.04 -2.09
CA GLU A 202 -15.43 6.71 -0.69
C GLU A 202 -14.20 5.82 -0.54
N ASP A 203 -13.83 5.03 -1.56
CA ASP A 203 -12.64 4.19 -1.50
C ASP A 203 -11.34 5.03 -1.55
N ARG A 204 -10.37 4.65 -0.74
CA ARG A 204 -9.13 5.41 -0.57
C ARG A 204 -8.38 5.71 -1.88
N LYS A 205 -8.36 4.76 -2.81
CA LYS A 205 -7.69 4.92 -4.11
C LYS A 205 -8.51 5.75 -5.11
N ASP A 206 -9.78 6.02 -4.82
CA ASP A 206 -10.75 6.78 -5.62
C ASP A 206 -10.82 6.31 -7.10
N ILE A 207 -10.75 4.98 -7.29
CA ILE A 207 -10.75 4.37 -8.63
C ILE A 207 -12.06 4.66 -9.35
N SER A 208 -13.18 4.69 -8.62
CA SER A 208 -14.48 5.03 -9.18
C SER A 208 -14.51 6.42 -9.81
N LYS A 209 -13.90 7.40 -9.15
CA LYS A 209 -13.77 8.77 -9.67
C LYS A 209 -12.79 8.83 -10.83
N LEU A 210 -11.67 8.10 -10.75
CA LEU A 210 -10.72 8.00 -11.84
C LEU A 210 -11.41 7.51 -13.14
N VAL A 211 -12.18 6.42 -13.07
CA VAL A 211 -12.93 5.89 -14.21
C VAL A 211 -13.93 6.91 -14.75
N LYS A 212 -14.67 7.58 -13.86
CA LYS A 212 -15.64 8.62 -14.27
C LYS A 212 -14.96 9.77 -14.99
N VAL A 213 -13.93 10.36 -14.37
CA VAL A 213 -13.19 11.51 -14.95
C VAL A 213 -12.53 11.12 -16.27
N PHE A 214 -12.03 9.88 -16.37
CA PHE A 214 -11.47 9.37 -17.63
C PHE A 214 -12.52 9.34 -18.74
N TYR A 215 -13.73 8.85 -18.48
CA TYR A 215 -14.83 8.88 -19.44
C TYR A 215 -15.20 10.32 -19.83
N GLU A 216 -15.36 11.22 -18.86
CA GLU A 216 -15.69 12.63 -19.11
C GLU A 216 -14.65 13.35 -19.96
N SER A 217 -13.36 13.07 -19.69
CA SER A 217 -12.25 13.75 -20.37
C SER A 217 -12.07 13.33 -21.82
N PHE A 218 -12.38 12.06 -22.13
CA PHE A 218 -12.07 11.47 -23.44
C PHE A 218 -13.28 11.01 -24.24
N ALA A 219 -14.50 11.16 -23.73
CA ALA A 219 -15.71 10.87 -24.48
C ALA A 219 -15.75 11.67 -25.80
N ASN A 220 -16.22 11.03 -26.86
CA ASN A 220 -16.44 11.63 -28.18
C ASN A 220 -15.19 12.25 -28.85
N LYS A 221 -13.99 11.95 -28.32
CA LYS A 221 -12.74 12.38 -28.98
C LYS A 221 -12.46 11.50 -30.20
N LYS A 222 -11.88 12.11 -31.23
CA LYS A 222 -11.50 11.40 -32.48
C LYS A 222 -10.44 10.30 -32.22
N LYS A 223 -9.49 10.57 -31.34
CA LYS A 223 -8.48 9.62 -30.86
C LYS A 223 -8.58 9.54 -29.35
N GLN A 224 -8.94 8.37 -28.86
CA GLN A 224 -9.15 8.12 -27.43
C GLN A 224 -8.01 7.28 -26.88
N PRO A 225 -7.49 7.59 -25.68
CA PRO A 225 -6.59 6.71 -24.97
C PRO A 225 -7.36 5.56 -24.32
N ALA A 226 -6.62 4.56 -23.81
CA ALA A 226 -7.14 3.56 -22.89
C ALA A 226 -6.84 3.91 -21.43
N LEU A 227 -7.61 3.35 -20.51
CA LEU A 227 -7.27 3.25 -19.09
C LEU A 227 -7.11 1.78 -18.73
N ILE A 228 -5.92 1.41 -18.26
CA ILE A 228 -5.62 0.08 -17.75
C ILE A 228 -5.70 0.13 -16.23
N LEU A 229 -6.60 -0.65 -15.65
CA LEU A 229 -6.73 -0.83 -14.22
C LEU A 229 -6.11 -2.16 -13.81
N LYS A 230 -4.90 -2.16 -13.27
CA LYS A 230 -4.32 -3.33 -12.58
C LYS A 230 -4.86 -3.32 -11.15
N SER A 231 -6.00 -3.96 -10.97
CA SER A 231 -6.80 -3.84 -9.76
C SER A 231 -7.55 -5.12 -9.40
N ASN A 232 -7.81 -5.27 -8.12
CA ASN A 232 -8.70 -6.27 -7.53
C ASN A 232 -9.36 -5.63 -6.29
N ALA A 233 -10.44 -6.22 -5.78
CA ALA A 233 -11.10 -5.72 -4.57
C ALA A 233 -10.43 -6.25 -3.29
N SER A 234 -10.33 -7.58 -3.13
CA SER A 234 -9.69 -8.20 -1.96
C SER A 234 -8.88 -9.44 -2.33
N THR A 235 -9.37 -10.19 -3.31
CA THR A 235 -8.82 -11.48 -3.71
C THR A 235 -8.56 -11.51 -5.22
N PHE A 236 -8.16 -12.66 -5.75
CA PHE A 236 -8.04 -12.89 -7.19
C PHE A 236 -9.09 -13.85 -7.70
N SER A 237 -10.21 -13.98 -6.99
CA SER A 237 -11.32 -14.86 -7.38
C SER A 237 -12.12 -14.30 -8.57
N ILE A 238 -12.89 -15.16 -9.24
CA ILE A 238 -13.81 -14.76 -10.30
C ILE A 238 -14.86 -13.78 -9.75
N ILE A 239 -15.34 -14.00 -8.52
CA ILE A 239 -16.34 -13.12 -7.87
C ILE A 239 -15.77 -11.72 -7.70
N ASP A 240 -14.54 -11.60 -7.23
CA ASP A 240 -13.83 -10.33 -7.08
C ASP A 240 -13.69 -9.60 -8.42
N ARG A 241 -13.32 -10.34 -9.47
CA ARG A 241 -13.26 -9.81 -10.84
C ARG A 241 -14.59 -9.25 -11.32
N GLU A 242 -15.67 -10.02 -11.14
CA GLU A 242 -17.03 -9.61 -11.54
C GLU A 242 -17.50 -8.39 -10.73
N GLU A 243 -17.11 -8.25 -9.46
CA GLU A 243 -17.37 -7.06 -8.67
C GLU A 243 -16.69 -5.83 -9.28
N CYS A 244 -15.40 -5.91 -9.63
CA CYS A 244 -14.67 -4.82 -10.28
C CYS A 244 -15.31 -4.44 -11.63
N LEU A 245 -15.68 -5.42 -12.46
CA LEU A 245 -16.36 -5.18 -13.73
C LEU A 245 -17.73 -4.54 -13.53
N SER A 246 -18.48 -4.97 -12.52
CA SER A 246 -19.78 -4.40 -12.19
C SER A 246 -19.64 -2.90 -11.79
N LYS A 247 -18.63 -2.55 -11.01
CA LYS A 247 -18.33 -1.14 -10.65
C LYS A 247 -18.04 -0.31 -11.91
N ILE A 248 -17.20 -0.80 -12.83
CA ILE A 248 -16.92 -0.13 -14.11
C ILE A 248 -18.19 0.07 -14.93
N ASN A 249 -18.98 -0.99 -15.10
CA ASN A 249 -20.22 -0.95 -15.88
C ASN A 249 -21.26 -0.01 -15.26
N ASN A 250 -21.38 0.01 -13.93
CA ASN A 250 -22.27 0.93 -13.22
C ASN A 250 -21.86 2.41 -13.45
N ILE A 251 -20.57 2.72 -13.49
CA ILE A 251 -20.11 4.06 -13.82
C ILE A 251 -20.43 4.38 -15.28
N LYS A 252 -20.11 3.47 -16.20
CA LYS A 252 -20.36 3.61 -17.63
C LYS A 252 -21.84 3.84 -17.95
N SER A 253 -22.75 3.16 -17.26
CA SER A 253 -24.21 3.28 -17.49
C SER A 253 -24.80 4.65 -17.11
N LYS A 254 -24.05 5.50 -16.42
CA LYS A 254 -24.48 6.85 -16.06
C LYS A 254 -24.22 7.90 -17.17
N PHE A 255 -23.52 7.49 -18.23
CA PHE A 255 -23.26 8.35 -19.39
C PHE A 255 -24.33 8.16 -20.46
N PRO A 256 -24.59 9.20 -21.31
CA PRO A 256 -25.53 9.08 -22.41
C PRO A 256 -25.15 7.92 -23.34
N SER A 257 -26.14 7.19 -23.81
CA SER A 257 -25.93 5.99 -24.64
C SER A 257 -25.36 6.31 -26.05
N ASP A 258 -25.49 7.55 -26.50
CA ASP A 258 -24.95 8.05 -27.75
C ASP A 258 -23.51 8.56 -27.64
N TRP A 259 -22.95 8.59 -26.44
CA TRP A 259 -21.54 8.95 -26.25
C TRP A 259 -20.61 7.80 -26.64
N ASN A 260 -19.61 8.12 -27.45
CA ASN A 260 -18.49 7.23 -27.71
C ASN A 260 -17.49 7.33 -26.56
N LEU A 261 -17.54 6.39 -25.62
CA LEU A 261 -16.68 6.37 -24.44
C LEU A 261 -15.35 5.65 -24.75
N PRO A 262 -14.21 6.10 -24.16
CA PRO A 262 -12.94 5.42 -24.26
C PRO A 262 -12.98 4.04 -23.58
N ASN A 263 -12.04 3.16 -23.92
CA ASN A 263 -11.96 1.84 -23.30
C ASN A 263 -11.29 1.86 -21.94
N VAL A 264 -11.87 1.12 -21.00
CA VAL A 264 -11.29 0.80 -19.69
C VAL A 264 -11.06 -0.70 -19.61
N TYR A 265 -9.81 -1.11 -19.41
CA TYR A 265 -9.40 -2.50 -19.34
C TYR A 265 -9.08 -2.88 -17.91
N LEU A 266 -9.58 -4.00 -17.44
CA LEU A 266 -9.29 -4.54 -16.11
C LEU A 266 -8.27 -5.67 -16.22
N LEU A 267 -7.08 -5.45 -15.69
CA LEU A 267 -6.08 -6.49 -15.45
C LEU A 267 -6.26 -7.02 -14.02
N HIS A 268 -7.14 -8.02 -13.89
CA HIS A 268 -7.40 -8.68 -12.62
C HIS A 268 -6.48 -9.89 -12.45
N GLY A 269 -6.12 -10.19 -11.22
CA GLY A 269 -5.23 -11.30 -10.90
C GLY A 269 -3.84 -10.86 -10.46
N SER A 270 -2.98 -11.81 -10.17
CA SER A 270 -1.60 -11.57 -9.76
C SER A 270 -0.68 -11.45 -10.97
N LEU A 271 0.28 -10.56 -10.90
CA LEU A 271 1.44 -10.49 -11.78
C LEU A 271 2.70 -10.71 -10.93
N SER A 272 3.71 -11.33 -11.52
CA SER A 272 5.04 -11.39 -10.89
C SER A 272 5.69 -10.00 -10.88
N THR A 273 6.74 -9.83 -10.11
CA THR A 273 7.48 -8.57 -10.04
C THR A 273 8.06 -8.19 -11.42
N GLU A 274 8.54 -9.17 -12.17
CA GLU A 274 9.04 -9.00 -13.53
C GLU A 274 7.93 -8.63 -14.52
N GLU A 275 6.75 -9.23 -14.40
CA GLU A 275 5.57 -8.87 -15.21
C GLU A 275 5.09 -7.46 -14.86
N MET A 276 5.13 -7.06 -13.59
CA MET A 276 4.84 -5.68 -13.18
C MET A 276 5.83 -4.70 -13.81
N ASN A 277 7.14 -5.01 -13.79
CA ASN A 277 8.13 -4.18 -14.48
C ASN A 277 7.87 -4.10 -16.00
N LYS A 278 7.49 -5.21 -16.65
CA LYS A 278 7.07 -5.23 -18.05
C LYS A 278 5.85 -4.36 -18.31
N LEU A 279 4.86 -4.40 -17.41
CA LEU A 279 3.66 -3.58 -17.51
C LEU A 279 3.98 -2.08 -17.45
N TYR A 280 4.81 -1.65 -16.50
CA TYR A 280 5.24 -0.25 -16.40
C TYR A 280 6.05 0.22 -17.62
N ASN A 281 6.87 -0.66 -18.22
CA ASN A 281 7.69 -0.37 -19.40
C ASN A 281 6.97 -0.62 -20.73
N HIS A 282 5.71 -1.07 -20.71
CA HIS A 282 5.03 -1.43 -21.95
C HIS A 282 4.87 -0.22 -22.89
N PRO A 283 5.19 -0.33 -24.19
CA PRO A 283 5.23 0.83 -25.10
C PRO A 283 3.88 1.54 -25.27
N LYS A 284 2.76 0.89 -25.00
CA LYS A 284 1.42 1.51 -24.98
C LYS A 284 1.12 2.26 -23.69
N VAL A 285 1.77 1.93 -22.57
CA VAL A 285 1.61 2.60 -21.27
C VAL A 285 2.44 3.89 -21.29
N LYS A 286 1.79 5.04 -21.15
CA LYS A 286 2.43 6.36 -21.32
C LYS A 286 2.44 7.21 -20.07
N ALA A 287 1.58 6.92 -19.11
CA ALA A 287 1.56 7.58 -17.81
C ALA A 287 0.90 6.69 -16.76
N PHE A 288 1.42 6.77 -15.54
CA PHE A 288 0.73 6.27 -14.35
C PHE A 288 -0.24 7.33 -13.83
N VAL A 289 -1.43 6.93 -13.36
CA VAL A 289 -2.41 7.85 -12.81
C VAL A 289 -3.02 7.33 -11.51
N SER A 290 -3.09 8.19 -10.50
CA SER A 290 -3.72 7.87 -9.21
C SER A 290 -4.42 9.09 -8.63
N LEU A 291 -5.71 8.97 -8.31
CA LEU A 291 -6.49 9.98 -7.61
C LEU A 291 -6.63 9.64 -6.12
N THR A 292 -5.68 8.90 -5.57
CA THR A 292 -5.73 8.45 -4.17
C THR A 292 -5.99 9.61 -3.21
N HIS A 293 -6.82 9.38 -2.19
CA HIS A 293 -7.05 10.32 -1.10
C HIS A 293 -5.84 10.44 -0.17
N GLY A 294 -4.93 9.48 -0.19
CA GLY A 294 -3.68 9.45 0.55
C GLY A 294 -3.00 8.09 0.50
N GLU A 295 -1.70 8.11 0.72
CA GLU A 295 -0.84 6.93 0.82
C GLU A 295 0.07 7.05 2.04
N GLY A 296 0.32 5.94 2.72
CA GLY A 296 1.41 5.89 3.69
C GLY A 296 2.77 6.10 3.01
N TYR A 297 2.94 5.55 1.79
CA TYR A 297 4.13 5.75 0.97
C TYR A 297 3.79 5.90 -0.53
N GLY A 298 3.16 4.91 -1.13
CA GLY A 298 2.78 4.95 -2.55
C GLY A 298 3.67 4.10 -3.45
N ARG A 299 4.00 2.88 -3.04
CA ARG A 299 4.91 1.96 -3.74
C ARG A 299 4.66 1.82 -5.25
N PRO A 300 3.43 1.65 -5.78
CA PRO A 300 3.21 1.55 -7.22
C PRO A 300 3.62 2.81 -8.00
N MET A 301 3.51 3.99 -7.39
CA MET A 301 3.99 5.25 -7.98
C MET A 301 5.52 5.30 -7.98
N GLN A 302 6.17 4.85 -6.90
CA GLN A 302 7.63 4.74 -6.84
C GLN A 302 8.14 3.77 -7.91
N GLU A 303 7.55 2.60 -8.06
CA GLU A 303 7.91 1.62 -9.09
C GLU A 303 7.77 2.22 -10.50
N ALA A 304 6.71 2.99 -10.75
CA ALA A 304 6.52 3.71 -12.01
C ALA A 304 7.62 4.74 -12.26
N THR A 305 8.04 5.51 -11.24
CA THR A 305 9.14 6.48 -11.38
C THR A 305 10.49 5.81 -11.67
N MET A 306 10.74 4.63 -11.09
CA MET A 306 11.99 3.87 -11.30
C MET A 306 12.19 3.44 -12.76
N VAL A 307 11.10 3.23 -13.50
CA VAL A 307 11.17 2.89 -14.93
C VAL A 307 11.09 4.11 -15.85
N GLY A 308 10.98 5.32 -15.27
CA GLY A 308 10.85 6.56 -16.02
C GLY A 308 9.45 6.82 -16.57
N LEU A 309 8.42 6.12 -16.07
CA LEU A 309 7.02 6.35 -16.46
C LEU A 309 6.49 7.62 -15.77
N PRO A 310 5.99 8.63 -16.52
CA PRO A 310 5.41 9.85 -15.94
C PRO A 310 4.26 9.53 -14.99
N VAL A 311 4.22 10.21 -13.84
CA VAL A 311 3.20 10.01 -12.80
C VAL A 311 2.28 11.22 -12.70
N ILE A 312 0.97 10.98 -12.73
CA ILE A 312 -0.09 11.94 -12.42
C ILE A 312 -0.73 11.49 -11.11
N ALA A 313 -0.57 12.27 -10.05
CA ALA A 313 -1.09 11.88 -8.74
C ALA A 313 -1.50 13.07 -7.89
N SER A 314 -2.31 12.83 -6.84
CA SER A 314 -2.59 13.86 -5.83
C SER A 314 -1.31 14.35 -5.17
N GLY A 315 -1.12 15.67 -5.09
CA GLY A 315 0.04 16.33 -4.47
C GLY A 315 -0.06 16.34 -2.94
N TRP A 316 -0.25 15.16 -2.34
CA TRP A 316 -0.57 15.00 -0.92
C TRP A 316 -0.10 13.66 -0.38
N SER A 317 0.31 13.61 0.90
CA SER A 317 0.67 12.43 1.69
C SER A 317 2.02 11.79 1.35
N GLY A 318 2.19 10.49 1.63
CA GLY A 318 3.50 9.83 1.63
C GLY A 318 4.23 9.80 0.29
N GLN A 319 3.52 9.84 -0.83
CA GLN A 319 4.17 9.90 -2.16
C GLN A 319 4.94 11.21 -2.40
N MET A 320 4.69 12.25 -1.60
CA MET A 320 5.42 13.52 -1.72
C MET A 320 6.89 13.43 -1.28
N ASP A 321 7.29 12.34 -0.65
CA ASP A 321 8.70 12.12 -0.29
C ASP A 321 9.56 11.74 -1.50
N PHE A 322 8.96 11.32 -2.62
CA PHE A 322 9.69 10.96 -3.86
C PHE A 322 9.09 11.56 -5.14
N LEU A 323 7.86 12.08 -5.13
CA LEU A 323 7.29 12.82 -6.26
C LEU A 323 7.58 14.32 -6.12
N SER A 324 7.93 14.95 -7.24
CA SER A 324 8.17 16.39 -7.31
C SER A 324 7.39 17.02 -8.48
N GLU A 325 7.15 18.32 -8.41
CA GLU A 325 6.52 19.08 -9.50
C GLU A 325 7.38 19.12 -10.77
N THR A 326 8.67 18.84 -10.68
CA THR A 326 9.57 18.81 -11.84
C THR A 326 9.42 17.54 -12.67
N ASP A 327 9.08 16.42 -12.03
CA ASP A 327 9.11 15.08 -12.63
C ASP A 327 7.73 14.41 -12.66
N SER A 328 6.73 15.05 -12.04
CA SER A 328 5.37 14.50 -11.91
C SER A 328 4.31 15.58 -12.11
N MET A 329 3.13 15.20 -12.55
CA MET A 329 1.97 16.07 -12.55
C MET A 329 1.21 15.92 -11.24
N LEU A 330 1.42 16.85 -10.31
CA LEU A 330 0.77 16.85 -9.02
C LEU A 330 -0.59 17.57 -9.10
N LEU A 331 -1.64 16.86 -8.69
CA LEU A 331 -3.01 17.35 -8.67
C LEU A 331 -3.28 18.03 -7.34
N GLY A 332 -3.79 19.25 -7.38
CA GLY A 332 -4.29 19.96 -6.20
C GLY A 332 -5.58 19.35 -5.66
N GLY A 333 -5.93 19.73 -4.43
CA GLY A 333 -7.15 19.28 -3.78
C GLY A 333 -7.33 19.94 -2.42
N GLU A 334 -8.38 19.55 -1.72
CA GLU A 334 -8.69 20.01 -0.37
C GLU A 334 -8.84 18.82 0.58
N LEU A 335 -8.49 19.03 1.84
CA LEU A 335 -8.74 18.03 2.89
C LEU A 335 -10.22 17.98 3.20
N VAL A 336 -10.76 16.79 3.23
CA VAL A 336 -12.17 16.52 3.60
C VAL A 336 -12.22 15.48 4.72
N GLU A 337 -13.33 15.46 5.46
CA GLU A 337 -13.54 14.41 6.45
C GLU A 337 -13.56 13.03 5.79
N VAL A 338 -12.90 12.06 6.42
CA VAL A 338 -12.97 10.66 5.99
C VAL A 338 -14.40 10.18 6.08
N PRO A 339 -14.98 9.58 5.02
CA PRO A 339 -16.34 9.05 5.09
C PRO A 339 -16.50 8.03 6.22
N LYS A 340 -17.62 8.09 6.94
CA LYS A 340 -17.89 7.18 8.08
C LYS A 340 -17.79 5.70 7.71
N SER A 341 -18.10 5.35 6.47
CA SER A 341 -17.94 4.00 5.91
C SER A 341 -16.50 3.51 5.87
N GLN A 342 -15.53 4.43 5.92
CA GLN A 342 -14.08 4.17 5.90
C GLN A 342 -13.42 4.35 7.27
N HIS A 343 -14.18 4.65 8.32
CA HIS A 343 -13.66 4.65 9.68
C HIS A 343 -13.37 3.20 10.10
N TRP A 344 -12.13 2.89 10.33
CA TRP A 344 -11.73 1.60 10.90
C TRP A 344 -12.16 1.58 12.37
N LYS A 345 -12.89 0.54 12.76
CA LYS A 345 -13.38 0.37 14.14
C LYS A 345 -12.27 -0.10 15.08
#